data_d2ebe781aa1e196d7dfbd99ae8029e70
#
_entry.id   d2ebe781aa1e196d7dfbd99ae8029e70
#
_cell.length_a   1.000
_cell.length_b   1.000
_cell.length_c   1.000
_cell.angle_alpha   90.00
_cell.angle_beta   90.00
_cell.angle_gamma   90.00
#
_symmetry.space_group_name_H-M   'P 1'
#
loop_
_entity.id
_entity.type
_entity.pdbx_description
1 polymer ?
#
loop_
_entity_poly.entity_id
_entity_poly.type
_entity_poly.pdbx_seq_one_letter_code
_entity_poly.pdbx_strand_id
1 'polypeptide(L)'
;DLVRSRGLGDVYKRQAMFIQSGVADCESLQNIYGPKVEASKTDSAFLKKALNILKLMKCNESEVYFKASEYMYQIDPTADAAVGVAYMYYKKGDYDNAVKYFDEALAKETDNDKKAEMAYATAAALMQAKKLSQARSYCQKAMSFKENYGEPYILLAQLYGSNPNWTDEPALNKCTYFVVIDKLQRAKAV
;
A
#
# COMPACT_ATOMS: atom_id res chain seq x y z
N ASP A 1 -33.00 -22.07 12.54
CA ASP A 1 -31.80 -21.75 11.68
C ASP A 1 -32.11 -20.86 10.48
N LEU A 2 -33.30 -20.94 9.89
CA LEU A 2 -33.73 -20.06 8.76
C LEU A 2 -33.91 -18.57 9.13
N VAL A 3 -34.27 -18.28 10.36
CA VAL A 3 -34.42 -16.88 10.87
C VAL A 3 -33.05 -16.22 11.07
N ARG A 4 -32.06 -17.01 11.50
CA ARG A 4 -30.69 -16.54 11.71
C ARG A 4 -29.97 -16.22 10.39
N SER A 5 -30.25 -17.01 9.33
CA SER A 5 -29.69 -16.79 7.99
C SER A 5 -30.33 -15.59 7.27
N ARG A 6 -31.64 -15.32 7.47
CA ARG A 6 -32.29 -14.12 6.93
C ARG A 6 -31.76 -12.83 7.55
N GLY A 7 -31.52 -12.80 8.86
CA GLY A 7 -30.94 -11.65 9.53
C GLY A 7 -29.53 -11.30 9.06
N LEU A 8 -28.69 -12.31 8.77
CA LEU A 8 -27.35 -12.09 8.22
C LEU A 8 -27.41 -11.50 6.79
N GLY A 9 -28.30 -12.00 5.94
CA GLY A 9 -28.52 -11.49 4.59
C GLY A 9 -28.98 -10.02 4.56
N ASP A 10 -29.84 -9.63 5.49
CA ASP A 10 -30.33 -8.25 5.61
C ASP A 10 -29.24 -7.29 6.12
N VAL A 11 -28.37 -7.73 7.02
CA VAL A 11 -27.21 -6.95 7.49
C VAL A 11 -26.23 -6.69 6.34
N TYR A 12 -25.93 -7.72 5.52
CA TYR A 12 -25.07 -7.55 4.35
C TYR A 12 -25.68 -6.65 3.29
N LYS A 13 -26.99 -6.75 3.04
CA LYS A 13 -27.70 -5.85 2.12
C LYS A 13 -27.67 -4.41 2.60
N ARG A 14 -27.92 -4.15 3.89
CA ARG A 14 -27.85 -2.79 4.46
C ARG A 14 -26.43 -2.23 4.40
N GLN A 15 -25.40 -3.03 4.65
CA GLN A 15 -24.01 -2.62 4.51
C GLN A 15 -23.69 -2.29 3.05
N ALA A 16 -24.12 -3.12 2.09
CA ALA A 16 -23.93 -2.85 0.67
C ALA A 16 -24.66 -1.58 0.22
N MET A 17 -25.90 -1.38 0.67
CA MET A 17 -26.66 -0.14 0.37
C MET A 17 -26.01 1.09 0.99
N PHE A 18 -25.48 1.01 2.21
CA PHE A 18 -24.75 2.10 2.85
C PHE A 18 -23.46 2.45 2.09
N ILE A 19 -22.74 1.43 1.61
CA ILE A 19 -21.55 1.59 0.77
C ILE A 19 -21.91 2.26 -0.57
N GLN A 20 -23.03 1.86 -1.20
CA GLN A 20 -23.48 2.39 -2.49
C GLN A 20 -24.12 3.78 -2.39
N SER A 21 -24.60 4.19 -1.22
CA SER A 21 -25.29 5.46 -1.02
C SER A 21 -24.39 6.70 -1.13
N GLY A 22 -23.05 6.53 -1.19
CA GLY A 22 -22.10 7.65 -1.19
C GLY A 22 -22.01 8.43 0.13
N VAL A 23 -22.78 8.04 1.14
CA VAL A 23 -22.77 8.65 2.49
C VAL A 23 -21.59 8.13 3.32
N ALA A 24 -21.02 7.01 2.94
CA ALA A 24 -19.89 6.39 3.64
C ALA A 24 -18.56 6.93 3.08
N ASP A 25 -18.24 8.17 3.39
CA ASP A 25 -16.90 8.71 3.15
C ASP A 25 -15.90 8.25 4.23
N CYS A 26 -14.62 8.49 4.01
CA CYS A 26 -13.58 8.03 4.94
C CYS A 26 -13.66 8.74 6.30
N GLU A 27 -14.14 9.96 6.35
CA GLU A 27 -14.33 10.71 7.60
C GLU A 27 -15.44 10.11 8.45
N SER A 28 -16.60 9.84 7.84
CA SER A 28 -17.72 9.17 8.51
C SER A 28 -17.33 7.78 9.02
N LEU A 29 -16.59 7.00 8.21
CA LEU A 29 -16.11 5.69 8.63
C LEU A 29 -15.09 5.80 9.77
N GLN A 30 -14.22 6.79 9.74
CA GLN A 30 -13.27 7.04 10.83
C GLN A 30 -13.98 7.38 12.15
N ASN A 31 -15.04 8.19 12.10
CA ASN A 31 -15.85 8.55 13.26
C ASN A 31 -16.61 7.34 13.82
N ILE A 32 -17.11 6.45 12.95
CA ILE A 32 -17.86 5.24 13.35
C ILE A 32 -16.94 4.16 13.90
N TYR A 33 -15.83 3.90 13.20
CA TYR A 33 -14.94 2.77 13.53
C TYR A 33 -13.85 3.13 14.54
N GLY A 34 -13.42 4.39 14.65
CA GLY A 34 -12.38 4.83 15.58
C GLY A 34 -12.62 4.38 17.02
N PRO A 35 -13.74 4.77 17.65
CA PRO A 35 -14.06 4.35 19.01
C PRO A 35 -14.19 2.81 19.17
N LYS A 36 -14.72 2.13 18.13
CA LYS A 36 -14.93 0.68 18.15
C LYS A 36 -13.61 -0.09 18.04
N VAL A 37 -12.67 0.38 17.21
CA VAL A 37 -11.33 -0.19 17.07
C VAL A 37 -10.57 -0.04 18.38
N GLU A 38 -10.64 1.11 19.03
CA GLU A 38 -10.04 1.34 20.36
C GLU A 38 -10.62 0.45 21.44
N ALA A 39 -11.93 0.18 21.41
CA ALA A 39 -12.60 -0.71 22.36
C ALA A 39 -12.33 -2.19 22.08
N SER A 40 -11.95 -2.57 20.87
CA SER A 40 -11.82 -3.96 20.40
C SER A 40 -10.37 -4.32 20.03
N LYS A 41 -9.37 -3.79 20.75
CA LYS A 41 -7.93 -3.97 20.47
C LYS A 41 -7.49 -5.44 20.38
N THR A 42 -8.16 -6.34 21.09
CA THR A 42 -7.83 -7.77 21.15
C THR A 42 -8.81 -8.65 20.36
N ASP A 43 -9.85 -8.08 19.76
CA ASP A 43 -10.81 -8.81 18.95
C ASP A 43 -10.36 -8.88 17.48
N SER A 44 -9.61 -9.94 17.15
CA SER A 44 -9.09 -10.16 15.80
C SER A 44 -10.20 -10.27 14.75
N ALA A 45 -11.37 -10.84 15.10
CA ALA A 45 -12.49 -10.99 14.16
C ALA A 45 -13.09 -9.62 13.81
N PHE A 46 -13.28 -8.76 14.79
CA PHE A 46 -13.73 -7.39 14.57
C PHE A 46 -12.71 -6.58 13.78
N LEU A 47 -11.42 -6.63 14.16
CA LEU A 47 -10.35 -5.89 13.48
C LEU A 47 -10.22 -6.29 12.02
N LYS A 48 -10.24 -7.60 11.69
CA LYS A 48 -10.24 -8.10 10.30
C LYS A 48 -11.42 -7.54 9.51
N LYS A 49 -12.61 -7.52 10.11
CA LYS A 49 -13.82 -6.99 9.47
C LYS A 49 -13.74 -5.49 9.23
N ALA A 50 -13.25 -4.73 10.20
CA ALA A 50 -13.04 -3.28 10.07
C ALA A 50 -12.03 -2.95 8.97
N LEU A 51 -10.88 -3.63 8.95
CA LEU A 51 -9.84 -3.47 7.92
C LEU A 51 -10.37 -3.77 6.52
N ASN A 52 -11.15 -4.86 6.35
CA ASN A 52 -11.75 -5.19 5.07
C ASN A 52 -12.73 -4.12 4.57
N ILE A 53 -13.56 -3.57 5.46
CA ILE A 53 -14.51 -2.50 5.11
C ILE A 53 -13.77 -1.24 4.73
N LEU A 54 -12.77 -0.81 5.51
CA LEU A 54 -11.96 0.37 5.24
C LEU A 54 -11.19 0.23 3.92
N LYS A 55 -10.65 -0.95 3.63
CA LYS A 55 -9.96 -1.26 2.36
C LYS A 55 -10.92 -1.22 1.17
N LEU A 56 -12.11 -1.83 1.29
CA LEU A 56 -13.15 -1.82 0.26
C LEU A 56 -13.60 -0.39 -0.08
N MET A 57 -13.69 0.47 0.93
CA MET A 57 -14.05 1.88 0.79
C MET A 57 -12.88 2.78 0.39
N LYS A 58 -11.72 2.21 0.07
CA LYS A 58 -10.47 2.94 -0.25
C LYS A 58 -10.01 3.91 0.84
N CYS A 59 -10.34 3.61 2.10
CA CYS A 59 -9.96 4.38 3.30
C CYS A 59 -8.74 3.78 4.01
N ASN A 60 -7.90 3.08 3.28
CA ASN A 60 -6.67 2.43 3.76
C ASN A 60 -5.55 3.42 4.14
N GLU A 61 -5.75 4.71 3.94
CA GLU A 61 -4.86 5.79 4.41
C GLU A 61 -5.40 6.53 5.65
N SER A 62 -6.50 6.06 6.23
CA SER A 62 -7.10 6.67 7.40
C SER A 62 -6.38 6.26 8.69
N GLU A 63 -6.43 7.13 9.71
CA GLU A 63 -5.81 6.85 11.01
C GLU A 63 -6.42 5.61 11.67
N VAL A 64 -7.73 5.39 11.52
CA VAL A 64 -8.41 4.22 12.05
C VAL A 64 -7.93 2.92 11.38
N TYR A 65 -7.62 2.97 10.07
CA TYR A 65 -7.04 1.82 9.37
C TYR A 65 -5.65 1.48 9.93
N PHE A 66 -4.81 2.48 10.16
CA PHE A 66 -3.48 2.29 10.72
C PHE A 66 -3.51 1.71 12.13
N LYS A 67 -4.37 2.23 13.00
CA LYS A 67 -4.56 1.68 14.36
C LYS A 67 -5.09 0.25 14.35
N ALA A 68 -6.09 -0.02 13.52
CA ALA A 68 -6.63 -1.38 13.38
C ALA A 68 -5.57 -2.36 12.86
N SER A 69 -4.72 -1.92 11.92
CA SER A 69 -3.60 -2.72 11.39
C SER A 69 -2.54 -2.99 12.46
N GLU A 70 -2.21 -1.99 13.27
CA GLU A 70 -1.25 -2.12 14.38
C GLU A 70 -1.75 -3.14 15.42
N TYR A 71 -3.01 -3.03 15.87
CA TYR A 71 -3.60 -3.99 16.80
C TYR A 71 -3.69 -5.38 16.19
N MET A 72 -4.08 -5.47 14.92
CA MET A 72 -4.13 -6.75 14.22
C MET A 72 -2.75 -7.38 14.11
N TYR A 73 -1.72 -6.59 13.80
CA TYR A 73 -0.34 -7.06 13.70
C TYR A 73 0.19 -7.59 15.05
N GLN A 74 -0.20 -6.98 16.18
CA GLN A 74 0.16 -7.47 17.51
C GLN A 74 -0.47 -8.83 17.83
N ILE A 75 -1.67 -9.12 17.31
CA ILE A 75 -2.40 -10.37 17.53
C ILE A 75 -1.91 -11.46 16.56
N ASP A 76 -1.85 -11.11 15.28
CA ASP A 76 -1.55 -12.03 14.18
C ASP A 76 -0.79 -11.25 13.08
N PRO A 77 0.54 -11.34 13.04
CA PRO A 77 1.38 -10.58 12.12
C PRO A 77 1.30 -11.11 10.67
N THR A 78 0.12 -10.99 10.05
CA THR A 78 -0.12 -11.34 8.65
C THR A 78 0.52 -10.34 7.68
N ALA A 79 0.65 -10.69 6.39
CA ALA A 79 1.13 -9.78 5.35
C ALA A 79 0.27 -8.51 5.27
N ASP A 80 -1.06 -8.64 5.26
CA ASP A 80 -1.98 -7.49 5.20
C ASP A 80 -1.84 -6.56 6.43
N ALA A 81 -1.66 -7.10 7.64
CA ALA A 81 -1.45 -6.31 8.85
C ALA A 81 -0.11 -5.58 8.79
N ALA A 82 0.95 -6.24 8.34
CA ALA A 82 2.28 -5.64 8.17
C ALA A 82 2.25 -4.50 7.13
N VAL A 83 1.53 -4.65 6.02
CA VAL A 83 1.31 -3.58 5.02
C VAL A 83 0.66 -2.35 5.66
N GLY A 84 -0.38 -2.53 6.47
CA GLY A 84 -1.05 -1.43 7.16
C GLY A 84 -0.11 -0.67 8.10
N VAL A 85 0.72 -1.39 8.86
CA VAL A 85 1.75 -0.80 9.72
C VAL A 85 2.82 -0.09 8.90
N ALA A 86 3.25 -0.66 7.76
CA ALA A 86 4.21 -0.04 6.86
C ALA A 86 3.70 1.31 6.33
N TYR A 87 2.44 1.37 5.87
CA TYR A 87 1.83 2.64 5.42
C TYR A 87 1.72 3.67 6.55
N MET A 88 1.44 3.24 7.79
CA MET A 88 1.45 4.14 8.95
C MET A 88 2.82 4.81 9.13
N TYR A 89 3.90 4.04 9.09
CA TYR A 89 5.26 4.58 9.19
C TYR A 89 5.61 5.46 7.98
N TYR A 90 5.20 5.06 6.77
CA TYR A 90 5.38 5.86 5.57
C TYR A 90 4.73 7.25 5.69
N LYS A 91 3.49 7.32 6.18
CA LYS A 91 2.77 8.58 6.41
C LYS A 91 3.41 9.45 7.50
N LYS A 92 4.03 8.84 8.49
CA LYS A 92 4.80 9.54 9.53
C LYS A 92 6.18 10.03 9.04
N GLY A 93 6.60 9.68 7.83
CA GLY A 93 7.92 9.99 7.28
C GLY A 93 9.04 9.09 7.81
N ASP A 94 8.71 8.06 8.59
CA ASP A 94 9.66 7.04 9.06
C ASP A 94 9.81 5.94 8.00
N TYR A 95 10.55 6.28 6.95
CA TYR A 95 10.69 5.42 5.78
C TYR A 95 11.49 4.14 6.08
N ASP A 96 12.41 4.17 7.04
CA ASP A 96 13.20 3.00 7.40
C ASP A 96 12.32 1.91 8.04
N ASN A 97 11.44 2.28 8.96
CA ASN A 97 10.46 1.36 9.52
C ASN A 97 9.41 0.95 8.48
N ALA A 98 8.98 1.86 7.61
CA ALA A 98 8.07 1.52 6.52
C ALA A 98 8.66 0.42 5.62
N VAL A 99 9.92 0.55 5.20
CA VAL A 99 10.64 -0.47 4.40
C VAL A 99 10.70 -1.81 5.14
N LYS A 100 11.05 -1.80 6.42
CA LYS A 100 11.11 -3.02 7.24
C LYS A 100 9.80 -3.80 7.22
N TYR A 101 8.67 -3.11 7.44
CA TYR A 101 7.36 -3.77 7.48
C TYR A 101 6.84 -4.16 6.09
N PHE A 102 7.15 -3.40 5.04
CA PHE A 102 6.88 -3.82 3.66
C PHE A 102 7.67 -5.07 3.27
N ASP A 103 8.95 -5.17 3.65
CA ASP A 103 9.78 -6.36 3.40
C ASP A 103 9.24 -7.57 4.14
N GLU A 104 8.81 -7.40 5.39
CA GLU A 104 8.18 -8.48 6.15
C GLU A 104 6.88 -8.94 5.49
N ALA A 105 6.05 -8.01 5.02
CA ALA A 105 4.83 -8.33 4.29
C ALA A 105 5.13 -9.07 2.99
N LEU A 106 6.11 -8.60 2.23
CA LEU A 106 6.55 -9.21 0.98
C LEU A 106 7.05 -10.64 1.17
N ALA A 107 7.74 -10.91 2.28
CA ALA A 107 8.24 -12.26 2.61
C ALA A 107 7.11 -13.24 2.96
N LYS A 108 5.98 -12.74 3.50
CA LYS A 108 4.83 -13.55 3.90
C LYS A 108 3.79 -13.72 2.80
N GLU A 109 3.76 -12.85 1.80
CA GLU A 109 2.77 -12.88 0.71
C GLU A 109 3.08 -13.97 -0.29
N THR A 110 2.05 -14.58 -0.84
CA THR A 110 2.15 -15.66 -1.86
C THR A 110 1.66 -15.20 -3.23
N ASP A 111 0.74 -14.24 -3.27
CA ASP A 111 0.17 -13.70 -4.49
C ASP A 111 1.16 -12.75 -5.19
N ASN A 112 1.44 -12.99 -6.47
CA ASN A 112 2.42 -12.21 -7.22
C ASN A 112 1.96 -10.77 -7.49
N ASP A 113 0.67 -10.52 -7.71
CA ASP A 113 0.18 -9.16 -7.90
C ASP A 113 0.38 -8.32 -6.62
N LYS A 114 0.05 -8.89 -5.47
CA LYS A 114 0.30 -8.24 -4.17
C LYS A 114 1.79 -8.09 -3.88
N LYS A 115 2.62 -9.08 -4.22
CA LYS A 115 4.09 -8.95 -4.11
C LYS A 115 4.62 -7.79 -4.95
N ALA A 116 4.09 -7.61 -6.16
CA ALA A 116 4.47 -6.50 -7.02
C ALA A 116 4.11 -5.15 -6.38
N GLU A 117 2.89 -5.03 -5.85
CA GLU A 117 2.44 -3.82 -5.14
C GLU A 117 3.30 -3.51 -3.90
N MET A 118 3.62 -4.53 -3.08
CA MET A 118 4.47 -4.37 -1.90
C MET A 118 5.90 -3.97 -2.29
N ALA A 119 6.48 -4.60 -3.30
CA ALA A 119 7.81 -4.25 -3.78
C ALA A 119 7.85 -2.81 -4.34
N TYR A 120 6.80 -2.38 -5.05
CA TYR A 120 6.66 -1.00 -5.51
C TYR A 120 6.54 -0.03 -4.34
N ALA A 121 5.72 -0.32 -3.33
CA ALA A 121 5.59 0.51 -2.13
C ALA A 121 6.92 0.63 -1.37
N THR A 122 7.69 -0.48 -1.29
CA THR A 122 9.04 -0.47 -0.73
C THR A 122 9.97 0.43 -1.53
N ALA A 123 9.93 0.35 -2.87
CA ALA A 123 10.72 1.23 -3.74
C ALA A 123 10.39 2.70 -3.53
N ALA A 124 9.10 3.04 -3.40
CA ALA A 124 8.66 4.40 -3.13
C ALA A 124 9.16 4.91 -1.76
N ALA A 125 9.10 4.08 -0.71
CA ALA A 125 9.63 4.42 0.60
C ALA A 125 11.15 4.63 0.57
N LEU A 126 11.89 3.76 -0.12
CA LEU A 126 13.34 3.87 -0.30
C LEU A 126 13.73 5.14 -1.09
N MET A 127 12.93 5.54 -2.07
CA MET A 127 13.16 6.78 -2.82
C MET A 127 12.99 8.01 -1.90
N GLN A 128 11.97 8.02 -1.04
CA GLN A 128 11.79 9.08 -0.04
C GLN A 128 12.93 9.10 0.98
N ALA A 129 13.45 7.94 1.36
CA ALA A 129 14.62 7.78 2.21
C ALA A 129 15.94 8.13 1.49
N LYS A 130 15.90 8.54 0.22
CA LYS A 130 17.08 8.82 -0.64
C LYS A 130 18.02 7.62 -0.84
N LYS A 131 17.54 6.41 -0.63
CA LYS A 131 18.26 5.14 -0.88
C LYS A 131 18.06 4.68 -2.32
N LEU A 132 18.53 5.48 -3.29
CA LEU A 132 18.16 5.38 -4.71
C LEU A 132 18.55 4.05 -5.36
N SER A 133 19.71 3.48 -5.01
CA SER A 133 20.15 2.17 -5.54
C SER A 133 19.23 1.04 -5.11
N GLN A 134 18.78 1.06 -3.85
CA GLN A 134 17.85 0.08 -3.33
C GLN A 134 16.46 0.27 -3.94
N ALA A 135 15.99 1.51 -4.05
CA ALA A 135 14.72 1.82 -4.72
C ALA A 135 14.67 1.26 -6.14
N ARG A 136 15.75 1.42 -6.92
CA ARG A 136 15.88 0.83 -8.26
C ARG A 136 15.74 -0.69 -8.24
N SER A 137 16.43 -1.36 -7.31
CA SER A 137 16.36 -2.83 -7.16
C SER A 137 14.93 -3.30 -6.87
N TYR A 138 14.20 -2.59 -6.00
CA TYR A 138 12.81 -2.91 -5.68
C TYR A 138 11.84 -2.62 -6.83
N CYS A 139 12.08 -1.61 -7.66
CA CYS A 139 11.32 -1.43 -8.90
C CYS A 139 11.50 -2.64 -9.84
N GLN A 140 12.73 -3.12 -10.00
CA GLN A 140 13.00 -4.31 -10.83
C GLN A 140 12.32 -5.55 -10.24
N LYS A 141 12.34 -5.71 -8.92
CA LYS A 141 11.64 -6.79 -8.22
C LYS A 141 10.13 -6.72 -8.42
N ALA A 142 9.53 -5.54 -8.36
CA ALA A 142 8.10 -5.36 -8.64
C ALA A 142 7.74 -5.81 -10.06
N MET A 143 8.52 -5.40 -11.06
CA MET A 143 8.34 -5.80 -12.46
C MET A 143 8.55 -7.31 -12.69
N SER A 144 9.39 -7.99 -11.89
CA SER A 144 9.58 -9.43 -12.00
C SER A 144 8.38 -10.24 -11.47
N PHE A 145 7.58 -9.67 -10.58
CA PHE A 145 6.36 -10.31 -10.09
C PHE A 145 5.15 -10.06 -10.99
N LYS A 146 5.12 -8.92 -11.71
CA LYS A 146 4.03 -8.53 -12.60
C LYS A 146 4.58 -7.86 -13.85
N GLU A 147 4.45 -8.53 -15.01
CA GLU A 147 5.03 -8.07 -16.29
C GLU A 147 4.44 -6.73 -16.77
N ASN A 148 3.11 -6.58 -16.71
CA ASN A 148 2.40 -5.38 -17.16
C ASN A 148 2.13 -4.43 -16.00
N TYR A 149 3.19 -3.91 -15.37
CA TYR A 149 3.11 -3.01 -14.23
C TYR A 149 3.83 -1.69 -14.56
N GLY A 150 3.07 -0.68 -14.96
CA GLY A 150 3.59 0.60 -15.44
C GLY A 150 4.20 1.49 -14.35
N GLU A 151 3.67 1.46 -13.13
CA GLU A 151 4.07 2.32 -12.03
C GLU A 151 5.56 2.24 -11.65
N PRO A 152 6.21 1.06 -11.60
CA PRO A 152 7.65 0.97 -11.37
C PRO A 152 8.51 1.66 -12.44
N TYR A 153 8.05 1.69 -13.70
CA TYR A 153 8.75 2.43 -14.75
C TYR A 153 8.67 3.94 -14.54
N ILE A 154 7.53 4.45 -14.09
CA ILE A 154 7.36 5.87 -13.73
C ILE A 154 8.29 6.22 -12.57
N LEU A 155 8.33 5.38 -11.53
CA LEU A 155 9.21 5.60 -10.38
C LEU A 155 10.69 5.58 -10.78
N LEU A 156 11.10 4.67 -11.68
CA LEU A 156 12.44 4.64 -12.25
C LEU A 156 12.76 5.92 -13.05
N ALA A 157 11.81 6.42 -13.83
CA ALA A 157 11.98 7.68 -14.55
C ALA A 157 12.20 8.86 -13.59
N GLN A 158 11.42 8.93 -12.51
CA GLN A 158 11.59 9.94 -11.45
C GLN A 158 12.96 9.81 -10.75
N LEU A 159 13.37 8.58 -10.46
CA LEU A 159 14.65 8.28 -9.80
C LEU A 159 15.83 8.75 -10.67
N TYR A 160 15.82 8.44 -11.96
CA TYR A 160 16.85 8.90 -12.87
C TYR A 160 16.80 10.42 -13.10
N GLY A 161 15.59 10.99 -13.21
CA GLY A 161 15.41 12.43 -13.39
C GLY A 161 15.80 13.27 -12.17
N SER A 162 15.70 12.71 -10.96
CA SER A 162 16.10 13.40 -9.73
C SER A 162 17.62 13.52 -9.53
N ASN A 163 18.41 12.72 -10.27
CA ASN A 163 19.88 12.78 -10.21
C ASN A 163 20.47 12.81 -11.63
N PRO A 164 20.26 13.90 -12.40
CA PRO A 164 20.68 13.98 -13.80
C PRO A 164 22.19 14.09 -13.97
N ASN A 165 22.91 14.54 -12.95
CA ASN A 165 24.36 14.77 -12.99
C ASN A 165 25.09 13.63 -12.27
N TRP A 166 25.36 12.54 -12.99
CA TRP A 166 26.01 11.34 -12.46
C TRP A 166 27.50 11.23 -12.84
N THR A 167 27.98 12.18 -13.65
CA THR A 167 29.37 12.28 -14.12
C THR A 167 29.78 13.73 -14.25
N ASP A 168 31.10 14.01 -14.28
CA ASP A 168 31.66 15.35 -14.50
C ASP A 168 31.55 15.80 -15.96
N GLU A 169 31.17 14.88 -16.90
CA GLU A 169 30.98 15.21 -18.31
C GLU A 169 29.53 15.62 -18.62
N PRO A 170 29.29 16.92 -18.97
CA PRO A 170 27.94 17.42 -19.27
C PRO A 170 27.25 16.71 -20.43
N ALA A 171 28.03 16.21 -21.41
CA ALA A 171 27.47 15.49 -22.55
C ALA A 171 26.87 14.14 -22.13
N LEU A 172 27.54 13.41 -21.24
CA LEU A 172 27.05 12.14 -20.71
C LEU A 172 25.83 12.34 -19.79
N ASN A 173 25.80 13.41 -19.02
CA ASN A 173 24.65 13.74 -18.17
C ASN A 173 23.38 13.94 -18.99
N LYS A 174 23.45 14.44 -20.23
CA LYS A 174 22.29 14.54 -21.13
C LYS A 174 21.71 13.19 -21.51
N CYS A 175 22.48 12.11 -21.47
CA CYS A 175 21.98 10.75 -21.73
C CYS A 175 20.92 10.30 -20.72
N THR A 176 20.88 10.91 -19.52
CA THR A 176 19.84 10.64 -18.52
C THR A 176 18.44 10.91 -19.06
N TYR A 177 18.28 11.94 -19.90
CA TYR A 177 16.96 12.25 -20.50
C TYR A 177 16.46 11.13 -21.41
N PHE A 178 17.33 10.46 -22.15
CA PHE A 178 16.95 9.31 -22.99
C PHE A 178 16.51 8.13 -22.13
N VAL A 179 17.18 7.88 -21.01
CA VAL A 179 16.78 6.82 -20.06
C VAL A 179 15.40 7.14 -19.44
N VAL A 180 15.17 8.38 -19.06
CA VAL A 180 13.85 8.83 -18.52
C VAL A 180 12.76 8.63 -19.56
N ILE A 181 12.99 9.05 -20.81
CA ILE A 181 12.02 8.88 -21.91
C ILE A 181 11.74 7.40 -22.17
N ASP A 182 12.78 6.54 -22.23
CA ASP A 182 12.60 5.08 -22.38
C ASP A 182 11.70 4.51 -21.29
N LYS A 183 11.91 4.88 -20.01
CA LYS A 183 11.08 4.39 -18.91
C LYS A 183 9.64 4.86 -19.00
N LEU A 184 9.40 6.12 -19.38
CA LEU A 184 8.06 6.65 -19.56
C LEU A 184 7.34 6.01 -20.77
N GLN A 185 8.05 5.73 -21.86
CA GLN A 185 7.49 5.03 -23.01
C GLN A 185 7.08 3.59 -22.64
N ARG A 186 7.90 2.89 -21.86
CA ARG A 186 7.56 1.55 -21.34
C ARG A 186 6.36 1.58 -20.40
N ALA A 187 6.29 2.57 -19.51
CA ALA A 187 5.12 2.75 -18.63
C ALA A 187 3.82 2.97 -19.42
N LYS A 188 3.89 3.64 -20.58
CA LYS A 188 2.73 3.85 -21.45
C LYS A 188 2.33 2.61 -22.25
N ALA A 189 3.28 1.70 -22.49
CA ALA A 189 3.08 0.50 -23.32
C ALA A 189 2.47 -0.68 -22.55
N VAL A 190 2.47 -0.63 -21.22
CA VAL A 190 1.89 -1.64 -20.30
C VAL A 190 0.66 -1.09 -19.61
#